data_0fa2752c46eaaf4b5275cb29d0f85ef5
#
_entry.id   0fa2752c46eaaf4b5275cb29d0f85ef5
#
_cell.length_a   1.000
_cell.length_b   1.000
_cell.length_c   1.000
_cell.angle_alpha   90.00
_cell.angle_beta   90.00
_cell.angle_gamma   90.00
#
_symmetry.space_group_name_H-M   'P 1'
#
loop_
_entity.id
_entity.type
_entity.pdbx_description
1 polymer ?
#
loop_
_entity_poly.entity_id
_entity_poly.type
_entity_poly.pdbx_seq_one_letter_code
_entity_poly.pdbx_strand_id
1 'polypeptide(L)'
;ADALGRAEASVEEARRSVKQSDGLDTSDMEKRLEQAAEALASGNASQAIGLADGVVRTLERERAAMDDVLRALKQKKKLTKRFEHRDDRADWETMLADIVKAADEKTWSHAGMLLEQMTAALDREGHAVEEAQELYDFVTEQWAVLRNQCEAANIKATDEDRRACEEAVASAGEHLEVARLEAALEALGVADGAMERLRRRI
;
A
#
# COMPACT_ATOMS: atom_id res chain seq x y z
N ALA A 1 6.34 -48.89 -15.50
CA ALA A 1 6.71 -48.32 -16.80
C ALA A 1 6.00 -46.97 -17.03
N ASP A 2 4.67 -46.92 -16.88
CA ASP A 2 3.88 -45.71 -17.09
C ASP A 2 4.18 -44.60 -16.09
N ALA A 3 4.46 -44.94 -14.83
CA ALA A 3 4.79 -43.96 -13.80
C ALA A 3 6.09 -43.23 -14.10
N LEU A 4 7.14 -43.96 -14.53
CA LEU A 4 8.42 -43.35 -14.92
C LEU A 4 8.28 -42.55 -16.21
N GLY A 5 7.49 -43.00 -17.18
CA GLY A 5 7.22 -42.26 -18.41
C GLY A 5 6.53 -40.94 -18.14
N ARG A 6 5.56 -40.92 -17.24
CA ARG A 6 4.87 -39.67 -16.81
C ARG A 6 5.82 -38.73 -16.05
N ALA A 7 6.67 -39.31 -15.21
CA ALA A 7 7.67 -38.52 -14.48
C ALA A 7 8.68 -37.87 -15.43
N GLU A 8 9.17 -38.60 -16.43
CA GLU A 8 10.05 -38.06 -17.47
C GLU A 8 9.38 -36.91 -18.22
N ALA A 9 8.11 -37.06 -18.59
CA ALA A 9 7.34 -36.04 -19.28
C ALA A 9 7.18 -34.77 -18.41
N SER A 10 6.89 -34.92 -17.11
CA SER A 10 6.76 -33.79 -16.17
C SER A 10 8.09 -33.06 -16.01
N VAL A 11 9.20 -33.76 -15.90
CA VAL A 11 10.54 -33.14 -15.78
C VAL A 11 10.90 -32.38 -17.08
N GLU A 12 10.62 -32.97 -18.24
CA GLU A 12 10.87 -32.31 -19.52
C GLU A 12 10.03 -31.02 -19.70
N GLU A 13 8.76 -31.07 -19.32
CA GLU A 13 7.89 -29.92 -19.32
C GLU A 13 8.42 -28.81 -18.39
N ALA A 14 8.84 -29.18 -17.19
CA ALA A 14 9.42 -28.23 -16.24
C ALA A 14 10.71 -27.61 -16.77
N ARG A 15 11.58 -28.39 -17.42
CA ARG A 15 12.80 -27.88 -18.07
C ARG A 15 12.49 -26.86 -19.16
N ARG A 16 11.50 -27.14 -19.98
CA ARG A 16 11.07 -26.21 -21.04
C ARG A 16 10.53 -24.92 -20.45
N SER A 17 9.73 -25.02 -19.39
CA SER A 17 9.19 -23.84 -18.69
C SER A 17 10.29 -22.96 -18.11
N VAL A 18 11.34 -23.57 -17.52
CA VAL A 18 12.52 -22.84 -17.02
C VAL A 18 13.25 -22.13 -18.16
N LYS A 19 13.47 -22.79 -19.28
CA LYS A 19 14.15 -22.19 -20.44
C LYS A 19 13.39 -21.02 -21.04
N GLN A 20 12.06 -21.02 -20.94
CA GLN A 20 11.19 -19.98 -21.46
C GLN A 20 10.93 -18.84 -20.46
N SER A 21 11.59 -18.87 -19.32
CA SER A 21 11.34 -17.92 -18.22
C SER A 21 12.29 -16.74 -18.27
N ASP A 22 12.10 -15.87 -19.24
CA ASP A 22 12.87 -14.65 -19.38
C ASP A 22 12.53 -13.67 -18.24
N GLY A 23 13.56 -13.08 -17.64
CA GLY A 23 13.40 -12.10 -16.58
C GLY A 23 13.23 -12.68 -15.17
N LEU A 24 13.18 -14.01 -15.02
CA LEU A 24 13.10 -14.68 -13.73
C LEU A 24 14.49 -15.22 -13.32
N ASP A 25 14.75 -15.23 -12.01
CA ASP A 25 15.90 -15.94 -11.45
C ASP A 25 15.50 -17.42 -11.27
N THR A 26 16.08 -18.28 -12.09
CA THR A 26 15.74 -19.72 -12.12
C THR A 26 16.73 -20.60 -11.38
N SER A 27 17.68 -20.03 -10.65
CA SER A 27 18.76 -20.79 -9.98
C SER A 27 18.24 -21.90 -9.06
N ASP A 28 17.30 -21.58 -8.18
CA ASP A 28 16.71 -22.58 -7.26
C ASP A 28 15.89 -23.64 -7.99
N MET A 29 15.21 -23.24 -9.05
CA MET A 29 14.39 -24.12 -9.86
C MET A 29 15.26 -25.12 -10.64
N GLU A 30 16.39 -24.69 -11.14
CA GLU A 30 17.38 -25.54 -11.79
C GLU A 30 17.92 -26.59 -10.83
N LYS A 31 18.19 -26.23 -9.58
CA LYS A 31 18.60 -27.17 -8.53
C LYS A 31 17.52 -28.22 -8.24
N ARG A 32 16.29 -27.81 -8.18
CA ARG A 32 15.15 -28.74 -7.98
C ARG A 32 14.98 -29.68 -9.15
N LEU A 33 15.23 -29.21 -10.38
CA LEU A 33 15.21 -30.07 -11.57
C LEU A 33 16.34 -31.10 -11.57
N GLU A 34 17.54 -30.74 -11.07
CA GLU A 34 18.63 -31.69 -10.85
C GLU A 34 18.20 -32.78 -9.87
N GLN A 35 17.56 -32.41 -8.77
CA GLN A 35 17.00 -33.33 -7.78
C GLN A 35 15.92 -34.25 -8.40
N ALA A 36 15.09 -33.70 -9.28
CA ALA A 36 14.09 -34.46 -10.01
C ALA A 36 14.74 -35.49 -10.95
N ALA A 37 15.82 -35.10 -11.64
CA ALA A 37 16.58 -36.02 -12.50
C ALA A 37 17.22 -37.17 -11.69
N GLU A 38 17.75 -36.85 -10.50
CA GLU A 38 18.30 -37.85 -9.58
C GLU A 38 17.21 -38.83 -9.11
N ALA A 39 16.02 -38.33 -8.80
CA ALA A 39 14.86 -39.14 -8.42
C ALA A 39 14.44 -40.07 -9.55
N LEU A 40 14.45 -39.62 -10.80
CA LEU A 40 14.19 -40.46 -11.98
C LEU A 40 15.23 -41.56 -12.11
N ALA A 41 16.50 -41.22 -11.97
CA ALA A 41 17.60 -42.19 -12.04
C ALA A 41 17.48 -43.27 -10.97
N SER A 42 16.94 -42.93 -9.80
CA SER A 42 16.69 -43.82 -8.68
C SER A 42 15.37 -44.60 -8.79
N GLY A 43 14.57 -44.35 -9.83
CA GLY A 43 13.27 -44.96 -10.02
C GLY A 43 12.15 -44.41 -9.17
N ASN A 44 12.36 -43.26 -8.54
CA ASN A 44 11.35 -42.60 -7.68
C ASN A 44 10.52 -41.62 -8.49
N ALA A 45 9.51 -42.13 -9.19
CA ALA A 45 8.63 -41.36 -10.06
C ALA A 45 7.82 -40.31 -9.29
N SER A 46 7.28 -40.66 -8.13
CA SER A 46 6.48 -39.73 -7.30
C SER A 46 7.27 -38.50 -6.88
N GLN A 47 8.50 -38.66 -6.43
CA GLN A 47 9.37 -37.56 -6.03
C GLN A 47 9.73 -36.68 -7.23
N ALA A 48 10.04 -37.30 -8.37
CA ALA A 48 10.37 -36.56 -9.58
C ALA A 48 9.20 -35.70 -10.07
N ILE A 49 7.98 -36.23 -10.08
CA ILE A 49 6.77 -35.51 -10.46
C ILE A 49 6.52 -34.37 -9.49
N GLY A 50 6.60 -34.61 -8.18
CA GLY A 50 6.39 -33.58 -7.15
C GLY A 50 7.36 -32.42 -7.28
N LEU A 51 8.63 -32.70 -7.52
CA LEU A 51 9.66 -31.66 -7.73
C LEU A 51 9.41 -30.88 -9.02
N ALA A 52 9.11 -31.57 -10.12
CA ALA A 52 8.84 -30.95 -11.42
C ALA A 52 7.59 -30.04 -11.37
N ASP A 53 6.49 -30.55 -10.79
CA ASP A 53 5.25 -29.78 -10.63
C ASP A 53 5.44 -28.57 -9.72
N GLY A 54 6.24 -28.72 -8.66
CA GLY A 54 6.62 -27.62 -7.78
C GLY A 54 7.36 -26.52 -8.49
N VAL A 55 8.28 -26.87 -9.41
CA VAL A 55 9.01 -25.90 -10.25
C VAL A 55 8.04 -25.15 -11.15
N VAL A 56 7.14 -25.83 -11.83
CA VAL A 56 6.16 -25.20 -12.72
C VAL A 56 5.27 -24.21 -11.95
N ARG A 57 4.76 -24.62 -10.79
CA ARG A 57 3.92 -23.74 -9.93
C ARG A 57 4.69 -22.52 -9.45
N THR A 58 5.96 -22.67 -9.08
CA THR A 58 6.81 -21.56 -8.65
C THR A 58 7.05 -20.58 -9.80
N LEU A 59 7.32 -21.10 -11.00
CA LEU A 59 7.49 -20.27 -12.20
C LEU A 59 6.21 -19.48 -12.53
N GLU A 60 5.05 -20.09 -12.44
CA GLU A 60 3.77 -19.42 -12.68
C GLU A 60 3.53 -18.29 -11.69
N ARG A 61 3.80 -18.54 -10.40
CA ARG A 61 3.70 -17.51 -9.35
C ARG A 61 4.67 -16.35 -9.57
N GLU A 62 5.93 -16.69 -9.85
CA GLU A 62 6.96 -15.65 -10.09
C GLU A 62 6.63 -14.83 -11.32
N ARG A 63 6.15 -15.47 -12.38
CA ARG A 63 5.75 -14.75 -13.59
C ARG A 63 4.56 -13.84 -13.36
N ALA A 64 3.54 -14.29 -12.64
CA ALA A 64 2.39 -13.47 -12.27
C ALA A 64 2.81 -12.28 -11.42
N ALA A 65 3.68 -12.50 -10.43
CA ALA A 65 4.23 -11.43 -9.59
C ALA A 65 5.05 -10.43 -10.42
N MET A 66 5.88 -10.92 -11.33
CA MET A 66 6.65 -10.08 -12.24
C MET A 66 5.75 -9.18 -13.08
N ASP A 67 4.70 -9.74 -13.68
CA ASP A 67 3.75 -8.98 -14.50
C ASP A 67 3.05 -7.90 -13.71
N ASP A 68 2.59 -8.20 -12.49
CA ASP A 68 1.92 -7.24 -11.61
C ASP A 68 2.86 -6.11 -11.20
N VAL A 69 4.09 -6.44 -10.78
CA VAL A 69 5.10 -5.46 -10.36
C VAL A 69 5.50 -4.57 -11.53
N LEU A 70 5.79 -5.13 -12.68
CA LEU A 70 6.17 -4.35 -13.87
C LEU A 70 5.04 -3.43 -14.33
N ARG A 71 3.79 -3.88 -14.26
CA ARG A 71 2.63 -3.06 -14.58
C ARG A 71 2.52 -1.87 -13.62
N ALA A 72 2.68 -2.11 -12.33
CA ALA A 72 2.65 -1.07 -11.30
C ALA A 72 3.79 -0.07 -11.49
N LEU A 73 5.01 -0.55 -11.79
CA LEU A 73 6.17 0.33 -11.99
C LEU A 73 6.07 1.17 -13.27
N LYS A 74 5.38 0.69 -14.31
CA LYS A 74 5.04 1.51 -15.49
C LYS A 74 4.14 2.69 -15.12
N GLN A 75 3.32 2.54 -14.07
CA GLN A 75 2.42 3.58 -13.57
C GLN A 75 2.96 4.24 -12.29
N LYS A 76 4.26 4.22 -12.11
CA LYS A 76 4.95 4.79 -10.93
C LYS A 76 4.52 6.23 -10.64
N LYS A 77 4.32 7.04 -11.68
CA LYS A 77 3.86 8.42 -11.53
C LYS A 77 2.49 8.53 -10.87
N LYS A 78 1.55 7.65 -11.23
CA LYS A 78 0.23 7.60 -10.58
C LYS A 78 0.33 7.23 -9.12
N LEU A 79 1.17 6.26 -8.82
CA LEU A 79 1.40 5.82 -7.44
C LEU A 79 2.02 6.95 -6.62
N THR A 80 3.02 7.63 -7.15
CA THR A 80 3.68 8.78 -6.49
C THR A 80 2.71 9.92 -6.22
N LYS A 81 1.77 10.21 -7.12
CA LYS A 81 0.75 11.25 -6.91
C LYS A 81 -0.13 11.00 -5.69
N ARG A 82 -0.30 9.75 -5.28
CA ARG A 82 -1.11 9.40 -4.11
C ARG A 82 -0.47 9.85 -2.80
N PHE A 83 0.83 10.06 -2.75
CA PHE A 83 1.55 10.40 -1.52
C PHE A 83 2.49 11.60 -1.61
N GLU A 84 2.71 12.18 -2.79
CA GLU A 84 3.69 13.27 -2.97
C GLU A 84 3.39 14.53 -2.15
N HIS A 85 2.10 14.78 -1.85
CA HIS A 85 1.65 15.90 -1.05
C HIS A 85 1.69 15.65 0.47
N ARG A 86 1.94 14.41 0.88
CA ARG A 86 1.88 13.99 2.28
C ARG A 86 3.15 14.40 3.04
N ASP A 87 2.95 14.68 4.31
CA ASP A 87 4.06 14.99 5.23
C ASP A 87 5.03 13.81 5.37
N ASP A 88 4.51 12.59 5.31
CA ASP A 88 5.27 11.33 5.41
C ASP A 88 5.76 10.80 4.05
N ARG A 89 5.84 11.66 3.04
CA ARG A 89 6.25 11.31 1.68
C ARG A 89 7.54 10.50 1.62
N ALA A 90 8.52 10.85 2.45
CA ALA A 90 9.82 10.17 2.46
C ALA A 90 9.69 8.68 2.80
N ASP A 91 8.79 8.32 3.72
CA ASP A 91 8.53 6.94 4.10
C ASP A 91 7.92 6.14 2.93
N TRP A 92 6.99 6.76 2.20
CA TRP A 92 6.38 6.15 1.02
C TRP A 92 7.37 6.00 -0.13
N GLU A 93 8.25 6.98 -0.32
CA GLU A 93 9.33 6.91 -1.30
C GLU A 93 10.28 5.74 -0.98
N THR A 94 10.59 5.52 0.29
CA THR A 94 11.41 4.40 0.73
C THR A 94 10.75 3.05 0.42
N MET A 95 9.45 2.92 0.69
CA MET A 95 8.69 1.71 0.34
C MET A 95 8.74 1.44 -1.17
N LEU A 96 8.55 2.47 -1.98
CA LEU A 96 8.60 2.34 -3.43
C LEU A 96 10.01 1.96 -3.90
N ALA A 97 11.04 2.57 -3.32
CA ALA A 97 12.44 2.22 -3.62
C ALA A 97 12.75 0.75 -3.30
N ASP A 98 12.21 0.23 -2.20
CA ASP A 98 12.37 -1.17 -1.82
C ASP A 98 11.71 -2.12 -2.83
N ILE A 99 10.56 -1.72 -3.38
CA ILE A 99 9.88 -2.48 -4.45
C ILE A 99 10.75 -2.50 -5.71
N VAL A 100 11.28 -1.35 -6.12
CA VAL A 100 12.16 -1.23 -7.29
C VAL A 100 13.41 -2.08 -7.11
N LYS A 101 14.02 -2.04 -5.93
CA LYS A 101 15.20 -2.84 -5.61
C LYS A 101 14.91 -4.34 -5.72
N ALA A 102 13.80 -4.78 -5.15
CA ALA A 102 13.39 -6.19 -5.23
C ALA A 102 13.14 -6.62 -6.69
N ALA A 103 12.54 -5.75 -7.49
CA ALA A 103 12.34 -5.99 -8.92
C ALA A 103 13.66 -6.08 -9.68
N ASP A 104 14.62 -5.21 -9.39
CA ASP A 104 15.96 -5.24 -10.01
C ASP A 104 16.72 -6.53 -9.65
N GLU A 105 16.52 -7.03 -8.45
CA GLU A 105 17.09 -8.29 -7.98
C GLU A 105 16.31 -9.51 -8.46
N LYS A 106 15.23 -9.31 -9.19
CA LYS A 106 14.33 -10.36 -9.70
C LYS A 106 13.69 -11.20 -8.60
N THR A 107 13.53 -10.65 -7.41
CA THR A 107 12.78 -11.26 -6.30
C THR A 107 11.31 -10.85 -6.42
N TRP A 108 10.65 -11.38 -7.46
CA TRP A 108 9.32 -10.91 -7.88
C TRP A 108 8.22 -11.15 -6.85
N SER A 109 8.19 -12.31 -6.21
CA SER A 109 7.20 -12.58 -5.15
C SER A 109 7.36 -11.62 -3.99
N HIS A 110 8.60 -11.30 -3.61
CA HIS A 110 8.90 -10.32 -2.55
C HIS A 110 8.47 -8.93 -2.97
N ALA A 111 8.83 -8.51 -4.19
CA ALA A 111 8.42 -7.21 -4.74
C ALA A 111 6.90 -7.09 -4.79
N GLY A 112 6.20 -8.14 -5.21
CA GLY A 112 4.74 -8.19 -5.26
C GLY A 112 4.11 -8.07 -3.87
N MET A 113 4.67 -8.73 -2.87
CA MET A 113 4.22 -8.61 -1.48
C MET A 113 4.39 -7.17 -0.96
N LEU A 114 5.53 -6.56 -1.20
CA LEU A 114 5.80 -5.17 -0.79
C LEU A 114 4.83 -4.20 -1.49
N LEU A 115 4.57 -4.41 -2.77
CA LEU A 115 3.61 -3.61 -3.54
C LEU A 115 2.21 -3.73 -2.97
N GLU A 116 1.76 -4.93 -2.66
CA GLU A 116 0.46 -5.20 -2.07
C GLU A 116 0.30 -4.54 -0.71
N GLN A 117 1.34 -4.63 0.14
CA GLN A 117 1.38 -3.94 1.45
C GLN A 117 1.30 -2.42 1.28
N MET A 118 2.05 -1.86 0.34
CA MET A 118 2.06 -0.43 0.07
C MET A 118 0.70 0.06 -0.42
N THR A 119 0.11 -0.61 -1.40
CA THR A 119 -1.19 -0.20 -1.95
C THR A 119 -2.32 -0.34 -0.92
N ALA A 120 -2.31 -1.40 -0.12
CA ALA A 120 -3.27 -1.56 0.97
C ALA A 120 -3.14 -0.47 2.03
N ALA A 121 -1.90 -0.10 2.38
CA ALA A 121 -1.64 0.99 3.32
C ALA A 121 -2.10 2.35 2.75
N LEU A 122 -1.84 2.62 1.47
CA LEU A 122 -2.32 3.84 0.81
C LEU A 122 -3.84 3.91 0.76
N ASP A 123 -4.52 2.79 0.53
CA ASP A 123 -5.98 2.74 0.54
C ASP A 123 -6.55 3.04 1.92
N ARG A 124 -5.97 2.45 2.99
CA ARG A 124 -6.38 2.75 4.37
C ARG A 124 -6.18 4.23 4.71
N GLU A 125 -5.03 4.77 4.34
CA GLU A 125 -4.72 6.18 4.58
C GLU A 125 -5.66 7.10 3.80
N GLY A 126 -5.99 6.74 2.55
CA GLY A 126 -6.95 7.47 1.73
C GLY A 126 -8.33 7.55 2.38
N HIS A 127 -8.83 6.44 2.91
CA HIS A 127 -10.11 6.41 3.64
C HIS A 127 -10.06 7.25 4.91
N ALA A 128 -8.97 7.19 5.67
CA ALA A 128 -8.80 7.99 6.88
C ALA A 128 -8.77 9.49 6.56
N VAL A 129 -8.13 9.88 5.46
CA VAL A 129 -8.12 11.28 5.00
C VAL A 129 -9.53 11.73 4.61
N GLU A 130 -10.28 10.90 3.89
CA GLU A 130 -11.66 11.21 3.50
C GLU A 130 -12.55 11.42 4.72
N GLU A 131 -12.46 10.54 5.73
CA GLU A 131 -13.22 10.68 6.97
C GLU A 131 -12.86 11.96 7.73
N ALA A 132 -11.57 12.28 7.82
CA ALA A 132 -11.11 13.52 8.47
C ALA A 132 -11.57 14.76 7.69
N GLN A 133 -11.59 14.70 6.37
CA GLN A 133 -12.09 15.78 5.52
C GLN A 133 -13.59 16.01 5.74
N GLU A 134 -14.38 14.96 5.84
CA GLU A 134 -15.81 15.06 6.14
C GLU A 134 -16.06 15.73 7.50
N LEU A 135 -15.29 15.33 8.50
CA LEU A 135 -15.37 15.94 9.83
C LEU A 135 -14.97 17.41 9.80
N TYR A 136 -13.89 17.75 9.08
CA TYR A 136 -13.46 19.13 8.88
C TYR A 136 -14.55 19.98 8.24
N ASP A 137 -15.16 19.48 7.17
CA ASP A 137 -16.23 20.19 6.47
C ASP A 137 -17.43 20.43 7.39
N PHE A 138 -17.79 19.44 8.18
CA PHE A 138 -18.87 19.55 9.17
C PHE A 138 -18.57 20.60 10.23
N VAL A 139 -17.37 20.56 10.82
CA VAL A 139 -16.93 21.52 11.86
C VAL A 139 -16.87 22.95 11.27
N THR A 140 -16.38 23.07 10.04
CA THR A 140 -16.31 24.37 9.35
C THR A 140 -17.69 24.96 9.12
N GLU A 141 -18.67 24.15 8.72
CA GLU A 141 -20.06 24.60 8.57
C GLU A 141 -20.67 25.02 9.89
N GLN A 142 -20.48 24.25 10.94
CA GLN A 142 -20.95 24.59 12.29
C GLN A 142 -20.31 25.89 12.79
N TRP A 143 -19.04 26.06 12.55
CA TRP A 143 -18.32 27.27 12.94
C TRP A 143 -18.85 28.51 12.21
N ALA A 144 -19.15 28.39 10.91
CA ALA A 144 -19.70 29.51 10.14
C ALA A 144 -21.03 30.00 10.75
N VAL A 145 -21.90 29.06 11.15
CA VAL A 145 -23.18 29.41 11.80
C VAL A 145 -22.95 30.04 13.16
N LEU A 146 -22.11 29.42 13.99
CA LEU A 146 -21.83 29.92 15.33
C LEU A 146 -21.12 31.29 15.32
N ARG A 147 -20.24 31.51 14.37
CA ARG A 147 -19.56 32.81 14.19
C ARG A 147 -20.58 33.92 13.97
N ASN A 148 -21.60 33.69 13.15
CA ASN A 148 -22.68 34.67 12.94
C ASN A 148 -23.47 34.92 14.23
N GLN A 149 -23.70 33.87 15.03
CA GLN A 149 -24.36 34.02 16.32
C GLN A 149 -23.50 34.81 17.32
N CYS A 150 -22.16 34.62 17.27
CA CYS A 150 -21.22 35.41 18.07
C CYS A 150 -21.26 36.86 17.69
N GLU A 151 -21.34 37.19 16.39
CA GLU A 151 -21.51 38.57 15.93
C GLU A 151 -22.78 39.21 16.50
N ALA A 152 -23.89 38.51 16.44
CA ALA A 152 -25.19 38.96 16.97
C ALA A 152 -25.15 39.14 18.50
N ALA A 153 -24.37 38.33 19.20
CA ALA A 153 -24.21 38.42 20.66
C ALA A 153 -23.10 39.39 21.13
N ASN A 154 -22.51 40.14 20.22
CA ASN A 154 -21.37 41.04 20.49
C ASN A 154 -20.10 40.36 21.01
N ILE A 155 -19.91 39.09 20.71
CA ILE A 155 -18.65 38.40 20.96
C ILE A 155 -17.70 38.77 19.82
N LYS A 156 -16.70 39.56 20.10
CA LYS A 156 -15.79 40.13 19.08
C LYS A 156 -14.74 39.13 18.61
N ALA A 157 -14.18 39.38 17.45
CA ALA A 157 -13.10 38.57 16.87
C ALA A 157 -11.87 38.41 17.76
N THR A 158 -11.65 39.38 18.67
CA THR A 158 -10.56 39.34 19.66
C THR A 158 -10.84 38.50 20.88
N ASP A 159 -12.07 37.98 21.03
CA ASP A 159 -12.43 37.07 22.12
C ASP A 159 -11.57 35.83 22.09
N GLU A 160 -11.14 35.37 23.25
CA GLU A 160 -10.21 34.27 23.41
C GLU A 160 -10.78 32.94 22.84
N ASP A 161 -12.02 32.63 23.14
CA ASP A 161 -12.65 31.38 22.66
C ASP A 161 -12.89 31.44 21.15
N ARG A 162 -13.30 32.61 20.65
CA ARG A 162 -13.51 32.83 19.23
C ARG A 162 -12.21 32.70 18.44
N ARG A 163 -11.13 33.29 18.96
CA ARG A 163 -9.78 33.15 18.35
C ARG A 163 -9.29 31.71 18.37
N ALA A 164 -9.47 31.03 19.49
CA ALA A 164 -9.08 29.63 19.62
C ALA A 164 -9.77 28.77 18.56
N CYS A 165 -11.05 29.00 18.31
CA CYS A 165 -11.80 28.28 17.29
C CYS A 165 -11.28 28.60 15.87
N GLU A 166 -11.09 29.88 15.54
CA GLU A 166 -10.57 30.31 14.23
C GLU A 166 -9.19 29.70 13.94
N GLU A 167 -8.29 29.76 14.92
CA GLU A 167 -6.94 29.22 14.80
C GLU A 167 -6.97 27.68 14.67
N ALA A 168 -7.82 26.99 15.43
CA ALA A 168 -7.93 25.53 15.38
C ALA A 168 -8.49 25.05 14.04
N VAL A 169 -9.51 25.72 13.49
CA VAL A 169 -10.07 25.36 12.18
C VAL A 169 -9.02 25.59 11.08
N ALA A 170 -8.31 26.70 11.11
CA ALA A 170 -7.24 26.99 10.15
C ALA A 170 -6.12 25.95 10.23
N SER A 171 -5.71 25.63 11.46
CA SER A 171 -4.67 24.61 11.70
C SER A 171 -5.10 23.23 11.19
N ALA A 172 -6.34 22.83 11.43
CA ALA A 172 -6.88 21.58 10.94
C ALA A 172 -6.82 21.50 9.41
N GLY A 173 -7.18 22.56 8.71
CA GLY A 173 -7.12 22.66 7.26
C GLY A 173 -5.69 22.48 6.73
N GLU A 174 -4.73 23.15 7.36
CA GLU A 174 -3.31 23.04 7.00
C GLU A 174 -2.78 21.62 7.20
N HIS A 175 -3.13 20.98 8.31
CA HIS A 175 -2.71 19.61 8.58
C HIS A 175 -3.33 18.61 7.58
N LEU A 176 -4.59 18.81 7.19
CA LEU A 176 -5.25 17.96 6.20
C LEU A 176 -4.60 18.04 4.82
N GLU A 177 -4.12 19.21 4.42
CA GLU A 177 -3.46 19.38 3.12
C GLU A 177 -2.25 18.46 2.94
N VAL A 178 -1.56 18.17 4.02
CA VAL A 178 -0.37 17.29 4.03
C VAL A 178 -0.61 15.95 4.73
N ALA A 179 -1.87 15.60 4.96
CA ALA A 179 -2.31 14.34 5.55
C ALA A 179 -1.73 14.05 6.95
N ARG A 180 -1.55 15.06 7.76
CA ARG A 180 -1.23 14.93 9.19
C ARG A 180 -2.51 14.68 9.97
N LEU A 181 -3.01 13.45 9.93
CA LEU A 181 -4.34 13.11 10.43
C LEU A 181 -4.49 13.33 11.93
N GLU A 182 -3.55 12.86 12.74
CA GLU A 182 -3.62 13.03 14.20
C GLU A 182 -3.68 14.49 14.60
N ALA A 183 -2.80 15.30 14.00
CA ALA A 183 -2.76 16.75 14.26
C ALA A 183 -4.05 17.45 13.80
N ALA A 184 -4.59 17.04 12.65
CA ALA A 184 -5.86 17.58 12.15
C ALA A 184 -7.03 17.25 13.08
N LEU A 185 -7.15 16.01 13.52
CA LEU A 185 -8.20 15.56 14.43
C LEU A 185 -8.09 16.25 15.80
N GLU A 186 -6.88 16.40 16.31
CA GLU A 186 -6.63 17.14 17.55
C GLU A 186 -7.06 18.60 17.42
N ALA A 187 -6.71 19.27 16.31
CA ALA A 187 -7.13 20.64 16.05
C ALA A 187 -8.65 20.76 15.94
N LEU A 188 -9.34 19.81 15.30
CA LEU A 188 -10.79 19.77 15.23
C LEU A 188 -11.42 19.59 16.62
N GLY A 189 -10.80 18.79 17.49
CA GLY A 189 -11.23 18.65 18.88
C GLY A 189 -11.11 19.96 19.67
N VAL A 190 -10.03 20.70 19.47
CA VAL A 190 -9.85 22.04 20.06
C VAL A 190 -10.92 23.01 19.57
N ALA A 191 -11.21 23.01 18.26
CA ALA A 191 -12.28 23.83 17.68
C ALA A 191 -13.64 23.50 18.29
N ASP A 192 -13.96 22.21 18.40
CA ASP A 192 -15.22 21.74 18.99
C ASP A 192 -15.38 22.20 20.45
N GLY A 193 -14.32 22.08 21.25
CA GLY A 193 -14.32 22.56 22.64
C GLY A 193 -14.52 24.07 22.73
N ALA A 194 -13.88 24.86 21.88
CA ALA A 194 -14.06 26.30 21.81
C ALA A 194 -15.48 26.70 21.40
N MET A 195 -16.04 25.99 20.42
CA MET A 195 -17.44 26.19 20.00
C MET A 195 -18.43 25.89 21.13
N GLU A 196 -18.20 24.84 21.89
CA GLU A 196 -19.04 24.48 23.02
C GLU A 196 -19.02 25.57 24.09
N ARG A 197 -17.84 26.12 24.41
CA ARG A 197 -17.73 27.24 25.36
C ARG A 197 -18.46 28.48 24.86
N LEU A 198 -18.35 28.79 23.58
CA LEU A 198 -19.09 29.92 22.98
C LEU A 198 -20.59 29.73 23.02
N ARG A 199 -21.09 28.53 22.75
CA ARG A 199 -22.52 28.21 22.81
C ARG A 199 -23.11 28.44 24.19
N ARG A 200 -22.35 28.15 25.25
CA ARG A 200 -22.78 28.38 26.63
C ARG A 200 -22.90 29.86 26.97
N ARG A 201 -22.23 30.73 26.22
CA ARG A 201 -22.21 32.19 26.44
C ARG A 201 -23.29 32.90 25.63
N ILE A 202 -23.92 32.21 24.70
CA ILE A 202 -24.98 32.74 23.85
C ILE A 202 -26.33 32.27 24.39
#